data_defd9231fc9cce776784fed3ca1d2095
#
_entry.id   defd9231fc9cce776784fed3ca1d2095
#
_cell.length_a   1.000
_cell.length_b   1.000
_cell.length_c   1.000
_cell.angle_alpha   90.00
_cell.angle_beta   90.00
_cell.angle_gamma   90.00
#
_symmetry.space_group_name_H-M   'P 1'
#
loop_
_entity.id
_entity.type
_entity.pdbx_description
1 polymer ?
#
loop_
_entity_poly.entity_id
_entity_poly.type
_entity_poly.pdbx_seq_one_letter_code
_entity_poly.pdbx_strand_id
1 'polypeptide(L)'
;NMLSQVSRDAIPFEDFETKYKEAETNLTLQSLNCEVTSALTNPKTAQIGYHATYQTALAGTFSRDMLMNLVFEANDWKIQWDDGMIMPELSGGNKIEIDIDVPTRGPIYDIDGVPLAAETEAYAIGVVPASVPSNRWNGLINELSRLTGKTTFVITQLMEEANQYDYVVIGEVPAAVVEERMEAIS
;
A
#
# COMPACT_ATOMS: atom_id res chain seq x y z
N ASN A 1 -22.83 14.59 -24.19
CA ASN A 1 -22.29 13.24 -24.33
C ASN A 1 -21.19 13.24 -25.41
N MET A 2 -19.91 13.12 -25.02
CA MET A 2 -18.75 13.22 -25.93
C MET A 2 -18.36 11.88 -26.56
N LEU A 3 -18.78 10.75 -25.98
CA LEU A 3 -18.41 9.42 -26.48
C LEU A 3 -19.21 8.99 -27.71
N SER A 4 -18.58 8.25 -28.61
CA SER A 4 -19.23 7.61 -29.75
C SER A 4 -20.29 6.59 -29.30
N GLN A 5 -21.22 6.25 -30.19
CA GLN A 5 -22.21 5.22 -29.89
C GLN A 5 -21.54 3.88 -29.56
N VAL A 6 -20.55 3.49 -30.33
CA VAL A 6 -19.79 2.24 -30.12
C VAL A 6 -19.14 2.21 -28.74
N SER A 7 -18.52 3.30 -28.29
CA SER A 7 -17.89 3.36 -26.97
C SER A 7 -18.91 3.28 -25.84
N ARG A 8 -20.10 3.92 -26.00
CA ARG A 8 -21.17 3.84 -25.00
C ARG A 8 -21.80 2.45 -24.89
N ASP A 9 -21.89 1.74 -26.03
CA ASP A 9 -22.44 0.40 -26.03
C ASP A 9 -21.43 -0.64 -25.48
N ALA A 10 -20.13 -0.32 -25.58
CA ALA A 10 -19.03 -1.17 -25.11
C ALA A 10 -18.81 -1.08 -23.59
N ILE A 11 -19.07 0.09 -22.98
CA ILE A 11 -18.83 0.29 -21.55
C ILE A 11 -19.99 1.07 -20.91
N PRO A 12 -20.64 0.50 -19.85
CA PRO A 12 -21.57 1.24 -19.00
C PRO A 12 -20.90 2.47 -18.37
N PHE A 13 -21.68 3.52 -18.12
CA PHE A 13 -21.13 4.75 -17.54
C PHE A 13 -20.49 4.53 -16.16
N GLU A 14 -21.06 3.67 -15.34
CA GLU A 14 -20.54 3.34 -14.00
C GLU A 14 -19.16 2.66 -14.09
N ASP A 15 -18.97 1.76 -15.04
CA ASP A 15 -17.68 1.09 -15.27
C ASP A 15 -16.64 2.07 -15.82
N PHE A 16 -17.03 2.95 -16.72
CA PHE A 16 -16.19 4.03 -17.22
C PHE A 16 -15.71 4.95 -16.09
N GLU A 17 -16.59 5.39 -15.21
CA GLU A 17 -16.27 6.22 -14.06
C GLU A 17 -15.34 5.49 -13.09
N THR A 18 -15.61 4.21 -12.83
CA THR A 18 -14.82 3.35 -11.94
C THR A 18 -13.39 3.22 -12.44
N LYS A 19 -13.17 2.97 -13.74
CA LYS A 19 -11.83 2.87 -14.34
C LYS A 19 -10.99 4.13 -14.13
N TYR A 20 -11.58 5.31 -14.30
CA TYR A 20 -10.86 6.57 -14.05
C TYR A 20 -10.53 6.76 -12.56
N LYS A 21 -11.47 6.46 -11.67
CA LYS A 21 -11.24 6.54 -10.21
C LYS A 21 -10.18 5.56 -9.73
N GLU A 22 -10.20 4.34 -10.24
CA GLU A 22 -9.18 3.32 -9.94
C GLU A 22 -7.80 3.77 -10.44
N ALA A 23 -7.70 4.28 -11.66
CA ALA A 23 -6.45 4.78 -12.20
C ALA A 23 -5.92 5.99 -11.42
N GLU A 24 -6.79 6.96 -11.08
CA GLU A 24 -6.44 8.12 -10.26
C GLU A 24 -5.92 7.70 -8.88
N THR A 25 -6.60 6.76 -8.23
CA THR A 25 -6.24 6.25 -6.90
C THR A 25 -4.94 5.45 -6.94
N ASN A 26 -4.83 4.49 -7.87
CA ASN A 26 -3.66 3.63 -7.98
C ASN A 26 -2.41 4.40 -8.40
N LEU A 27 -2.55 5.43 -9.24
CA LEU A 27 -1.45 6.34 -9.59
C LEU A 27 -1.12 7.33 -8.47
N THR A 28 -1.96 7.47 -7.45
CA THR A 28 -1.87 8.57 -6.48
C THR A 28 -1.77 9.94 -7.18
N LEU A 29 -2.63 10.14 -8.20
CA LEU A 29 -2.57 11.26 -9.12
C LEU A 29 -2.87 12.59 -8.39
N GLN A 30 -1.98 13.56 -8.55
CA GLN A 30 -2.14 14.91 -8.01
C GLN A 30 -2.59 15.90 -9.08
N SER A 31 -2.04 15.77 -10.28
CA SER A 31 -2.45 16.59 -11.43
C SER A 31 -2.15 15.88 -12.75
N LEU A 32 -2.94 16.22 -13.78
CA LEU A 32 -2.75 15.78 -15.16
C LEU A 32 -2.76 17.02 -16.08
N ASN A 33 -1.70 17.19 -16.86
CA ASN A 33 -1.63 18.19 -17.89
C ASN A 33 -1.58 17.52 -19.27
N CYS A 34 -2.39 18.03 -20.23
CA CYS A 34 -2.44 17.50 -21.58
C CYS A 34 -2.16 18.59 -22.59
N GLU A 35 -1.21 18.35 -23.51
CA GLU A 35 -0.85 19.28 -24.59
C GLU A 35 -1.04 18.58 -25.94
N VAL A 36 -1.86 19.16 -26.81
CA VAL A 36 -2.09 18.64 -28.17
C VAL A 36 -0.82 18.82 -28.99
N THR A 37 -0.35 17.72 -29.58
CA THR A 37 0.86 17.70 -30.41
C THR A 37 0.57 17.56 -31.89
N SER A 38 -0.53 16.91 -32.26
CA SER A 38 -0.90 16.70 -33.66
C SER A 38 -2.40 16.51 -33.84
N ALA A 39 -2.90 16.80 -35.04
CA ALA A 39 -4.28 16.53 -35.43
C ALA A 39 -4.31 16.09 -36.91
N LEU A 40 -4.79 14.90 -37.16
CA LEU A 40 -5.04 14.35 -38.49
C LEU A 40 -6.55 14.21 -38.67
N THR A 41 -7.10 14.82 -39.70
CA THR A 41 -8.53 14.83 -39.97
C THR A 41 -8.86 14.32 -41.34
N ASN A 42 -9.88 13.48 -41.40
CA ASN A 42 -10.57 13.00 -42.61
C ASN A 42 -12.05 13.39 -42.52
N PRO A 43 -12.85 13.29 -43.56
CA PRO A 43 -14.26 13.75 -43.50
C PRO A 43 -15.12 13.11 -42.42
N LYS A 44 -14.81 11.93 -41.92
CA LYS A 44 -15.59 11.21 -40.92
C LYS A 44 -14.77 10.69 -39.72
N THR A 45 -13.48 10.84 -39.75
CA THR A 45 -12.58 10.38 -38.67
C THR A 45 -11.51 11.40 -38.39
N ALA A 46 -11.09 11.50 -37.15
CA ALA A 46 -9.91 12.31 -36.79
C ALA A 46 -9.08 11.57 -35.75
N GLN A 47 -7.81 11.86 -35.70
CA GLN A 47 -6.88 11.36 -34.70
C GLN A 47 -6.13 12.56 -34.10
N ILE A 48 -6.18 12.69 -32.80
CA ILE A 48 -5.50 13.74 -32.05
C ILE A 48 -4.36 13.09 -31.26
N GLY A 49 -3.14 13.50 -31.55
CA GLY A 49 -1.98 13.19 -30.71
C GLY A 49 -1.84 14.24 -29.62
N TYR A 50 -1.58 13.81 -28.40
CA TYR A 50 -1.35 14.72 -27.29
C TYR A 50 -0.32 14.13 -26.33
N HIS A 51 0.38 15.01 -25.63
CA HIS A 51 1.33 14.68 -24.59
C HIS A 51 0.66 14.85 -23.24
N ALA A 52 0.56 13.76 -22.47
CA ALA A 52 -0.02 13.74 -21.13
C ALA A 52 1.08 13.67 -20.07
N THR A 53 1.12 14.66 -19.16
CA THR A 53 2.06 14.68 -18.03
C THR A 53 1.30 14.42 -16.74
N TYR A 54 1.66 13.32 -16.08
CA TYR A 54 1.10 12.87 -14.81
C TYR A 54 2.01 13.30 -13.67
N GLN A 55 1.46 13.99 -12.68
CA GLN A 55 2.13 14.28 -11.42
C GLN A 55 1.50 13.42 -10.33
N THR A 56 2.28 12.57 -9.71
CA THR A 56 1.84 11.60 -8.73
C THR A 56 2.55 11.77 -7.39
N ALA A 57 1.93 11.33 -6.30
CA ALA A 57 2.53 11.44 -4.97
C ALA A 57 3.66 10.42 -4.74
N LEU A 58 3.57 9.22 -5.32
CA LEU A 58 4.51 8.12 -5.05
C LEU A 58 5.51 7.91 -6.19
N ALA A 59 5.06 7.93 -7.45
CA ALA A 59 5.91 7.64 -8.60
C ALA A 59 6.58 8.90 -9.20
N GLY A 60 6.32 10.11 -8.63
CA GLY A 60 6.84 11.38 -9.14
C GLY A 60 6.13 11.83 -10.42
N THR A 61 6.85 12.54 -11.29
CA THR A 61 6.31 13.08 -12.53
C THR A 61 6.81 12.27 -13.72
N PHE A 62 5.89 11.84 -14.57
CA PHE A 62 6.20 11.14 -15.83
C PHE A 62 5.22 11.56 -16.93
N SER A 63 5.57 11.24 -18.18
CA SER A 63 4.75 11.64 -19.33
C SER A 63 4.54 10.50 -20.28
N ARG A 64 3.45 10.59 -21.09
CA ARG A 64 3.10 9.63 -22.13
C ARG A 64 2.60 10.35 -23.38
N ASP A 65 2.96 9.84 -24.54
CA ASP A 65 2.36 10.24 -25.80
C ASP A 65 1.08 9.44 -26.02
N MET A 66 -0.01 10.15 -26.20
CA MET A 66 -1.36 9.63 -26.23
C MET A 66 -1.99 9.86 -27.61
N LEU A 67 -2.92 8.98 -27.98
CA LEU A 67 -3.73 9.11 -29.20
C LEU A 67 -5.22 9.07 -28.84
N MET A 68 -5.97 10.03 -29.32
CA MET A 68 -7.43 10.09 -29.24
C MET A 68 -8.02 9.92 -30.63
N ASN A 69 -8.80 8.87 -30.81
CA ASN A 69 -9.54 8.66 -32.06
C ASN A 69 -10.94 9.28 -31.96
N LEU A 70 -11.37 9.97 -33.00
CA LEU A 70 -12.67 10.58 -33.10
C LEU A 70 -13.39 10.09 -34.35
N VAL A 71 -14.71 10.04 -34.29
CA VAL A 71 -15.61 9.75 -35.38
C VAL A 71 -16.66 10.84 -35.50
N PHE A 72 -17.02 11.21 -36.72
CA PHE A 72 -18.08 12.17 -36.98
C PHE A 72 -19.41 11.43 -37.11
N GLU A 73 -20.25 11.53 -36.09
CA GLU A 73 -21.57 10.93 -36.00
C GLU A 73 -22.59 11.90 -35.42
N ALA A 74 -23.86 11.77 -35.85
CA ALA A 74 -24.94 12.66 -35.43
C ALA A 74 -24.62 14.15 -35.55
N ASN A 75 -23.88 14.52 -36.60
CA ASN A 75 -23.45 15.90 -36.92
C ASN A 75 -22.50 16.52 -35.91
N ASP A 76 -21.73 15.69 -35.17
CA ASP A 76 -20.76 16.10 -34.17
C ASP A 76 -19.57 15.15 -34.10
N TRP A 77 -18.43 15.62 -33.60
CA TRP A 77 -17.26 14.77 -33.32
C TRP A 77 -17.40 14.04 -32.00
N LYS A 78 -17.25 12.72 -32.02
CA LYS A 78 -17.36 11.84 -30.86
C LYS A 78 -16.08 11.05 -30.65
N ILE A 79 -15.74 10.84 -29.38
CA ILE A 79 -14.54 10.13 -28.97
C ILE A 79 -14.79 8.63 -29.05
N GLN A 80 -13.92 7.92 -29.75
CA GLN A 80 -13.81 6.46 -29.68
C GLN A 80 -12.91 6.11 -28.50
N TRP A 81 -13.54 5.87 -27.38
CA TRP A 81 -12.83 5.65 -26.12
C TRP A 81 -12.40 4.18 -25.96
N ASP A 82 -11.19 3.97 -25.43
CA ASP A 82 -10.68 2.72 -24.89
C ASP A 82 -9.79 2.99 -23.66
N ASP A 83 -9.39 1.93 -22.94
CA ASP A 83 -8.58 2.02 -21.71
C ASP A 83 -7.23 2.72 -21.94
N GLY A 84 -6.68 2.63 -23.17
CA GLY A 84 -5.45 3.31 -23.55
C GLY A 84 -5.53 4.82 -23.52
N MET A 85 -6.73 5.40 -23.44
CA MET A 85 -6.92 6.84 -23.24
C MET A 85 -6.73 7.31 -21.79
N ILE A 86 -6.71 6.41 -20.83
CA ILE A 86 -6.28 6.70 -19.46
C ILE A 86 -4.76 6.68 -19.40
N MET A 87 -4.16 5.61 -19.96
CA MET A 87 -2.73 5.40 -20.12
C MET A 87 -2.51 4.31 -21.18
N PRO A 88 -1.56 4.46 -22.14
CA PRO A 88 -1.39 3.50 -23.24
C PRO A 88 -1.18 2.07 -22.76
N GLU A 89 -0.53 1.89 -21.62
CA GLU A 89 -0.24 0.61 -21.01
C GLU A 89 -1.49 -0.14 -20.51
N LEU A 90 -2.64 0.55 -20.34
CA LEU A 90 -3.90 -0.05 -19.92
C LEU A 90 -4.69 -0.69 -21.07
N SER A 91 -4.28 -0.42 -22.31
CA SER A 91 -4.87 -1.06 -23.47
C SER A 91 -4.86 -2.59 -23.34
N GLY A 92 -6.01 -3.22 -23.62
CA GLY A 92 -6.15 -4.67 -23.51
C GLY A 92 -6.52 -5.20 -22.13
N GLY A 93 -6.96 -4.33 -21.23
CA GLY A 93 -7.46 -4.72 -19.89
C GLY A 93 -6.39 -4.86 -18.82
N ASN A 94 -5.21 -4.31 -19.04
CA ASN A 94 -4.16 -4.24 -18.04
C ASN A 94 -4.59 -3.35 -16.85
N LYS A 95 -3.94 -3.54 -15.71
CA LYS A 95 -4.19 -2.78 -14.48
C LYS A 95 -2.93 -2.06 -14.02
N ILE A 96 -3.11 -0.96 -13.30
CA ILE A 96 -2.04 -0.28 -12.60
C ILE A 96 -1.91 -0.91 -11.22
N GLU A 97 -0.70 -1.36 -10.89
CA GLU A 97 -0.32 -1.83 -9.57
C GLU A 97 0.94 -1.11 -9.14
N ILE A 98 0.95 -0.60 -7.91
CA ILE A 98 2.14 0.01 -7.30
C ILE A 98 2.66 -0.98 -6.28
N ASP A 99 3.84 -1.51 -6.53
CA ASP A 99 4.60 -2.27 -5.55
C ASP A 99 5.55 -1.31 -4.81
N ILE A 100 5.40 -1.24 -3.49
CA ILE A 100 6.22 -0.37 -2.65
C ILE A 100 7.18 -1.25 -1.86
N ASP A 101 8.43 -1.27 -2.29
CA ASP A 101 9.51 -1.85 -1.51
C ASP A 101 9.92 -0.85 -0.41
N VAL A 102 9.54 -1.15 0.83
CA VAL A 102 9.94 -0.35 2.00
C VAL A 102 11.31 -0.86 2.45
N PRO A 103 12.40 -0.12 2.22
CA PRO A 103 13.71 -0.55 2.63
C PRO A 103 13.79 -0.66 4.16
N THR A 104 14.52 -1.66 4.67
CA THR A 104 14.84 -1.79 6.08
C THR A 104 15.66 -0.58 6.54
N ARG A 105 15.43 -0.14 7.77
CA ARG A 105 16.22 0.96 8.34
C ARG A 105 17.67 0.52 8.51
N GLY A 106 18.60 1.37 8.09
CA GLY A 106 20.00 1.15 8.37
C GLY A 106 20.29 1.20 9.87
N PRO A 107 21.20 0.34 10.39
CA PRO A 107 21.60 0.39 11.78
C PRO A 107 22.39 1.67 12.10
N ILE A 108 22.26 2.14 13.33
CA ILE A 108 23.03 3.25 13.90
C ILE A 108 24.10 2.67 14.81
N TYR A 109 25.34 3.01 14.58
CA TYR A 109 26.49 2.55 15.37
C TYR A 109 27.09 3.71 16.18
N ASP A 110 27.74 3.38 17.30
CA ASP A 110 28.61 4.32 17.99
C ASP A 110 29.99 4.45 17.29
N ILE A 111 30.88 5.26 17.87
CA ILE A 111 32.22 5.49 17.32
C ILE A 111 33.12 4.23 17.33
N ASP A 112 32.80 3.27 18.18
CA ASP A 112 33.53 2.00 18.34
C ASP A 112 32.89 0.88 17.46
N GLY A 113 31.86 1.20 16.68
CA GLY A 113 31.14 0.27 15.79
C GLY A 113 30.12 -0.62 16.50
N VAL A 114 29.75 -0.29 17.74
CA VAL A 114 28.70 -1.00 18.48
C VAL A 114 27.34 -0.48 18.06
N PRO A 115 26.38 -1.35 17.72
CA PRO A 115 25.06 -0.92 17.28
C PRO A 115 24.29 -0.26 18.42
N LEU A 116 23.93 1.02 18.25
CA LEU A 116 23.04 1.76 19.14
C LEU A 116 21.56 1.51 18.79
N ALA A 117 21.26 1.30 17.51
CA ALA A 117 19.96 0.89 17.01
C ALA A 117 20.17 0.05 15.75
N ALA A 118 19.63 -1.16 15.72
CA ALA A 118 19.67 -2.05 14.58
C ALA A 118 18.38 -2.88 14.55
N GLU A 119 17.95 -3.24 13.35
CA GLU A 119 16.90 -4.27 13.22
C GLU A 119 17.48 -5.60 13.68
N THR A 120 16.74 -6.30 14.53
CA THR A 120 17.07 -7.63 15.01
C THR A 120 15.83 -8.49 14.99
N GLU A 121 16.02 -9.79 14.86
CA GLU A 121 14.92 -10.73 15.09
C GLU A 121 14.42 -10.60 16.53
N ALA A 122 13.09 -10.58 16.69
CA ALA A 122 12.44 -10.48 17.97
C ALA A 122 11.32 -11.52 18.09
N TYR A 123 11.13 -12.05 19.28
CA TYR A 123 9.99 -12.89 19.61
C TYR A 123 8.90 -12.06 20.29
N ALA A 124 7.67 -12.23 19.83
CA ALA A 124 6.51 -11.73 20.56
C ALA A 124 6.27 -12.64 21.77
N ILE A 125 6.45 -12.08 22.96
CA ILE A 125 6.21 -12.77 24.22
C ILE A 125 4.80 -12.50 24.70
N GLY A 126 4.05 -13.56 24.96
CA GLY A 126 2.68 -13.44 25.46
C GLY A 126 2.29 -14.61 26.38
N VAL A 127 1.12 -14.48 26.94
CA VAL A 127 0.58 -15.41 27.94
C VAL A 127 -0.89 -15.66 27.69
N VAL A 128 -1.35 -16.89 27.95
CA VAL A 128 -2.78 -17.20 28.13
C VAL A 128 -3.08 -17.17 29.63
N PRO A 129 -3.83 -16.16 30.15
CA PRO A 129 -4.02 -15.99 31.58
C PRO A 129 -4.55 -17.23 32.31
N ALA A 130 -5.52 -17.94 31.70
CA ALA A 130 -6.09 -19.15 32.26
C ALA A 130 -5.08 -20.32 32.42
N SER A 131 -3.96 -20.29 31.72
CA SER A 131 -2.91 -21.30 31.79
C SER A 131 -1.91 -21.06 32.94
N VAL A 132 -2.00 -19.93 33.63
CA VAL A 132 -1.06 -19.54 34.68
C VAL A 132 -1.60 -19.94 36.05
N PRO A 133 -0.93 -20.85 36.79
CA PRO A 133 -1.31 -21.17 38.14
C PRO A 133 -1.22 -19.96 39.07
N SER A 134 -2.22 -19.76 39.95
CA SER A 134 -2.31 -18.57 40.81
C SER A 134 -1.07 -18.35 41.67
N ASN A 135 -0.41 -19.43 42.10
CA ASN A 135 0.82 -19.38 42.90
C ASN A 135 2.07 -18.94 42.11
N ARG A 136 2.00 -18.92 40.78
CA ARG A 136 3.10 -18.48 39.89
C ARG A 136 2.86 -17.11 39.30
N TRP A 137 1.68 -16.51 39.48
CA TRP A 137 1.25 -15.27 38.86
C TRP A 137 2.26 -14.11 39.07
N ASN A 138 2.60 -13.82 40.32
CA ASN A 138 3.52 -12.73 40.64
C ASN A 138 4.94 -12.97 40.11
N GLY A 139 5.41 -14.21 40.13
CA GLY A 139 6.71 -14.57 39.58
C GLY A 139 6.77 -14.35 38.07
N LEU A 140 5.72 -14.77 37.36
CA LEU A 140 5.60 -14.58 35.91
C LEU A 140 5.55 -13.10 35.54
N ILE A 141 4.73 -12.28 36.21
CA ILE A 141 4.63 -10.84 35.95
C ILE A 141 6.00 -10.15 36.12
N ASN A 142 6.74 -10.51 37.19
CA ASN A 142 8.07 -9.95 37.40
C ASN A 142 9.06 -10.33 36.30
N GLU A 143 9.03 -11.60 35.82
CA GLU A 143 9.90 -12.05 34.74
C GLU A 143 9.52 -11.41 33.40
N LEU A 144 8.23 -11.28 33.08
CA LEU A 144 7.74 -10.58 31.90
C LEU A 144 8.14 -9.08 31.93
N SER A 145 8.05 -8.45 33.10
CA SER A 145 8.51 -7.07 33.30
C SER A 145 9.99 -6.91 32.98
N ARG A 146 10.80 -7.85 33.43
CA ARG A 146 12.25 -7.83 33.21
C ARG A 146 12.62 -8.11 31.72
N LEU A 147 11.90 -8.98 31.05
CA LEU A 147 12.13 -9.33 29.64
C LEU A 147 11.66 -8.22 28.70
N THR A 148 10.49 -7.63 28.93
CA THR A 148 9.85 -6.68 28.01
C THR A 148 10.12 -5.22 28.35
N GLY A 149 10.71 -4.93 29.52
CA GLY A 149 10.89 -3.57 30.04
C GLY A 149 9.60 -2.86 30.46
N LYS A 150 8.44 -3.51 30.35
CA LYS A 150 7.15 -2.95 30.81
C LYS A 150 7.02 -3.09 32.33
N THR A 151 6.33 -2.13 32.95
CA THR A 151 6.07 -2.22 34.40
C THR A 151 5.10 -3.34 34.73
N THR A 152 5.22 -3.92 35.92
CA THR A 152 4.32 -4.97 36.42
C THR A 152 2.85 -4.53 36.41
N PHE A 153 2.59 -3.24 36.66
CA PHE A 153 1.26 -2.66 36.61
C PHE A 153 0.64 -2.76 35.21
N VAL A 154 1.39 -2.35 34.17
CA VAL A 154 0.92 -2.41 32.78
C VAL A 154 0.67 -3.85 32.34
N ILE A 155 1.54 -4.78 32.74
CA ILE A 155 1.37 -6.21 32.41
C ILE A 155 0.13 -6.78 33.07
N THR A 156 -0.09 -6.46 34.36
CA THR A 156 -1.28 -6.90 35.10
C THR A 156 -2.54 -6.38 34.44
N GLN A 157 -2.59 -5.09 34.10
CA GLN A 157 -3.73 -4.49 33.42
C GLN A 157 -4.02 -5.16 32.08
N LEU A 158 -3.01 -5.39 31.23
CA LEU A 158 -3.18 -6.08 29.94
C LEU A 158 -3.77 -7.49 30.12
N MET A 159 -3.37 -8.22 31.17
CA MET A 159 -3.85 -9.58 31.43
C MET A 159 -5.26 -9.58 32.07
N GLU A 160 -5.63 -8.56 32.85
CA GLU A 160 -6.96 -8.42 33.47
C GLU A 160 -8.04 -7.94 32.48
N GLU A 161 -7.66 -7.08 31.52
CA GLU A 161 -8.57 -6.56 30.50
C GLU A 161 -8.85 -7.57 29.37
N ALA A 162 -7.97 -8.54 29.18
CA ALA A 162 -8.09 -9.54 28.13
C ALA A 162 -9.02 -10.71 28.53
N ASN A 163 -9.56 -11.39 27.51
CA ASN A 163 -10.23 -12.66 27.76
C ASN A 163 -9.20 -13.69 28.29
N GLN A 164 -9.52 -14.33 29.39
CA GLN A 164 -8.59 -15.25 30.07
C GLN A 164 -8.10 -16.45 29.24
N TYR A 165 -8.82 -16.79 28.15
CA TYR A 165 -8.46 -17.88 27.24
C TYR A 165 -7.70 -17.43 25.99
N ASP A 166 -7.55 -16.13 25.77
CA ASP A 166 -6.86 -15.59 24.62
C ASP A 166 -5.35 -15.43 24.90
N TYR A 167 -4.56 -15.53 23.81
CA TYR A 167 -3.13 -15.24 23.89
C TYR A 167 -2.89 -13.73 23.94
N VAL A 168 -2.45 -13.25 25.08
CA VAL A 168 -2.19 -11.82 25.34
C VAL A 168 -0.73 -11.52 25.05
N VAL A 169 -0.46 -10.76 24.02
CA VAL A 169 0.91 -10.30 23.71
C VAL A 169 1.31 -9.22 24.70
N ILE A 170 2.37 -9.51 25.46
CA ILE A 170 2.90 -8.57 26.48
C ILE A 170 3.93 -7.62 25.84
N GLY A 171 4.78 -8.11 24.95
CA GLY A 171 5.79 -7.29 24.29
C GLY A 171 6.68 -8.10 23.35
N GLU A 172 7.62 -7.41 22.73
CA GLU A 172 8.64 -8.01 21.87
C GLU A 172 9.97 -8.02 22.62
N VAL A 173 10.72 -9.11 22.46
CA VAL A 173 12.03 -9.31 23.09
C VAL A 173 13.02 -9.76 22.00
N PRO A 174 14.20 -9.17 21.89
CA PRO A 174 15.21 -9.59 20.93
C PRO A 174 15.50 -11.11 21.04
N ALA A 175 15.61 -11.78 19.90
CA ALA A 175 15.84 -13.22 19.85
C ALA A 175 17.04 -13.67 20.70
N ALA A 176 18.15 -12.93 20.62
CA ALA A 176 19.36 -13.20 21.40
C ALA A 176 19.12 -13.23 22.92
N VAL A 177 18.23 -12.37 23.44
CA VAL A 177 17.89 -12.33 24.88
C VAL A 177 17.06 -13.54 25.29
N VAL A 178 16.17 -14.00 24.40
CA VAL A 178 15.35 -15.21 24.65
C VAL A 178 16.22 -16.46 24.60
N GLU A 179 17.11 -16.58 23.62
CA GLU A 179 18.01 -17.73 23.45
C GLU A 179 18.98 -17.87 24.63
N GLU A 180 19.63 -16.81 25.07
CA GLU A 180 20.49 -16.80 26.27
C GLU A 180 19.75 -17.30 27.51
N ARG A 181 18.48 -16.95 27.64
CA ARG A 181 17.64 -17.38 28.74
C ARG A 181 17.22 -18.84 28.65
N MET A 182 16.94 -19.32 27.47
CA MET A 182 16.57 -20.73 27.27
C MET A 182 17.76 -21.64 27.55
N GLU A 183 18.99 -21.25 27.17
CA GLU A 183 20.22 -22.00 27.51
C GLU A 183 20.48 -22.04 29.02
N ALA A 184 20.11 -20.99 29.76
CA ALA A 184 20.29 -20.95 31.22
C ALA A 184 19.27 -21.81 32.01
N ILE A 185 18.20 -22.29 31.36
CA ILE A 185 17.09 -23.07 31.96
C ILE A 185 17.17 -24.55 31.57
N SER A 186 17.88 -24.91 30.49
CA SER A 186 18.08 -26.26 30.01
C SER A 186 19.27 -26.94 30.71
#